data_1d7ca33ebd28d842e52f574ef7c11864
#
_entry.id   1d7ca33ebd28d842e52f574ef7c11864
#
_cell.length_a   1.000
_cell.length_b   1.000
_cell.length_c   1.000
_cell.angle_alpha   90.00
_cell.angle_beta   90.00
_cell.angle_gamma   90.00
#
_symmetry.space_group_name_H-M   'P 1'
#
loop_
_entity.id
_entity.type
_entity.pdbx_description
1 polymer ?
#
loop_
_entity_poly.entity_id
_entity_poly.type
_entity_poly.pdbx_seq_one_letter_code
_entity_poly.pdbx_strand_id
1 'polypeptide(L)'
;MTNATLSLSPVLHEIHVNVVSAEEASFGVAEFWSGDRLIGFTLVEEGDLTLRIEPSPDGVVLGAHALAEALAEANRLLALY
;
A
#
# COMPACT_ATOMS: atom_id res chain seq x y z
N MET A 1 -27.53 13.74 -11.46
CA MET A 1 -26.99 13.72 -11.17
C MET A 1 -26.09 13.78 -10.94
N THR A 2 -25.96 14.07 -10.78
CA THR A 2 -25.09 14.09 -10.59
C THR A 2 -24.32 13.90 -10.02
N ASN A 3 -23.90 13.79 -9.79
CA ASN A 3 -23.17 13.52 -9.18
C ASN A 3 -22.37 13.70 -8.59
N ALA A 4 -22.32 13.97 -8.81
CA ALA A 4 -21.49 14.12 -8.35
C ALA A 4 -20.83 14.19 -7.45
N THR A 5 -20.80 14.17 -7.15
CA THR A 5 -20.25 14.26 -6.33
C THR A 5 -19.49 14.06 -5.80
N LEU A 6 -19.69 14.04 -6.00
CA LEU A 6 -19.00 13.85 -5.47
C LEU A 6 -17.97 13.29 -5.15
N SER A 7 -17.40 13.01 -5.72
CA SER A 7 -16.37 12.21 -5.23
C SER A 7 -15.39 12.98 -4.41
N LEU A 8 -15.26 12.61 -3.17
CA LEU A 8 -14.45 13.34 -2.24
C LEU A 8 -13.00 12.96 -2.37
N SER A 9 -12.71 11.72 -2.77
CA SER A 9 -11.33 11.25 -2.93
C SER A 9 -11.21 10.56 -4.25
N PRO A 10 -10.16 10.85 -5.00
CA PRO A 10 -9.93 10.10 -6.23
C PRO A 10 -9.59 8.66 -5.92
N VAL A 11 -9.93 7.79 -6.84
CA VAL A 11 -9.53 6.39 -6.74
C VAL A 11 -8.07 6.29 -7.17
N LEU A 12 -7.25 5.67 -6.34
CA LEU A 12 -5.84 5.48 -6.64
C LEU A 12 -5.67 4.19 -7.42
N HIS A 13 -5.28 4.34 -8.68
CA HIS A 13 -5.13 3.20 -9.58
C HIS A 13 -3.68 2.81 -9.81
N GLU A 14 -2.74 3.67 -9.40
CA GLU A 14 -1.32 3.37 -9.56
C GLU A 14 -0.69 3.29 -8.18
N ILE A 15 -0.23 2.12 -7.85
CA ILE A 15 0.39 1.86 -6.55
C ILE A 15 1.77 1.27 -6.80
N HIS A 16 2.79 1.94 -6.31
CA HIS A 16 4.17 1.47 -6.41
C HIS A 16 4.57 0.79 -5.12
N VAL A 17 5.31 -0.30 -5.25
CA VAL A 17 5.82 -1.02 -4.10
C VAL A 17 7.31 -0.78 -4.00
N ASN A 18 7.75 -0.38 -2.82
CA ASN A 18 9.15 -0.15 -2.54
C ASN A 18 9.52 -0.94 -1.29
N VAL A 19 10.57 -1.75 -1.37
CA VAL A 19 10.97 -2.56 -0.22
C VAL A 19 12.16 -1.92 0.46
N VAL A 20 11.99 -1.62 1.74
CA VAL A 20 13.05 -1.08 2.58
C VAL A 20 13.94 -2.24 2.99
N SER A 21 15.25 -2.00 3.01
CA SER A 21 16.20 -3.06 3.30
C SER A 21 16.04 -3.57 4.73
N ALA A 22 16.44 -4.82 4.92
CA ALA A 22 16.35 -5.44 6.24
C ALA A 22 17.26 -4.77 7.27
N GLU A 23 18.24 -3.99 6.80
CA GLU A 23 19.13 -3.27 7.72
C GLU A 23 18.42 -2.14 8.43
N GLU A 24 17.37 -1.61 7.82
CA GLU A 24 16.62 -0.50 8.39
C GLU A 24 15.47 -1.00 9.25
N ALA A 25 15.13 -2.27 9.10
CA ALA A 25 14.06 -2.88 9.87
C ALA A 25 14.46 -4.32 10.16
N SER A 26 13.89 -4.87 11.19
CA SER A 26 14.17 -6.27 11.53
C SER A 26 13.77 -7.21 10.41
N PHE A 27 12.83 -6.77 9.59
CA PHE A 27 12.33 -7.53 8.46
C PHE A 27 12.22 -6.60 7.28
N GLY A 28 12.16 -7.15 6.08
CA GLY A 28 11.84 -6.34 4.93
C GLY A 28 10.45 -5.72 5.09
N VAL A 29 10.35 -4.46 4.75
CA VAL A 29 9.08 -3.73 4.82
C VAL A 29 8.74 -3.29 3.41
N ALA A 30 7.56 -3.68 2.94
CA ALA A 30 7.08 -3.22 1.64
C ALA A 30 6.22 -1.99 1.85
N GLU A 31 6.62 -0.89 1.23
CA GLU A 31 5.88 0.36 1.28
C GLU A 31 5.07 0.51 0.01
N PHE A 32 3.83 0.96 0.18
CA PHE A 32 2.91 1.14 -0.93
C PHE A 32 2.72 2.62 -1.15
N TRP A 33 3.07 3.10 -2.33
CA TRP A 33 3.06 4.53 -2.65
C TRP A 33 2.17 4.79 -3.85
N SER A 34 1.48 5.92 -3.82
CA SER A 34 0.80 6.44 -5.00
C SER A 34 1.37 7.84 -5.23
N GLY A 35 2.22 7.97 -6.26
CA GLY A 35 2.97 9.19 -6.45
C GLY A 35 3.91 9.40 -5.28
N ASP A 36 3.81 10.55 -4.64
CA ASP A 36 4.64 10.87 -3.47
C ASP A 36 3.89 10.66 -2.15
N ARG A 37 2.74 9.99 -2.21
CA ARG A 37 1.93 9.74 -1.03
C ARG A 37 2.11 8.30 -0.57
N LEU A 38 2.47 8.13 0.69
CA LEU A 38 2.55 6.80 1.29
C LEU A 38 1.15 6.32 1.64
N ILE A 39 0.75 5.20 1.05
CA ILE A 39 -0.56 4.61 1.30
C ILE A 39 -0.51 3.73 2.54
N GLY A 40 0.52 2.92 2.65
CA GLY A 40 0.65 2.00 3.77
C GLY A 40 1.90 1.18 3.62
N PHE A 41 2.07 0.25 4.53
CA PHE A 41 3.26 -0.60 4.52
C PHE A 41 2.95 -1.92 5.22
N THR A 42 3.76 -2.93 4.93
CA THR A 42 3.59 -4.24 5.54
C THR A 42 4.50 -4.37 6.75
N LEU A 43 4.02 -5.12 7.73
CA LEU A 43 4.80 -5.50 8.89
C LEU A 43 4.58 -6.98 9.15
N VAL A 44 5.58 -7.64 9.73
CA VAL A 44 5.41 -9.00 10.19
C VAL A 44 5.09 -8.93 11.68
N GLU A 45 3.92 -9.42 12.04
CA GLU A 45 3.46 -9.43 13.43
C GLU A 45 3.08 -10.84 13.79
N GLU A 46 3.75 -11.40 14.78
CA GLU A 46 3.50 -12.76 15.28
C GLU A 46 3.55 -13.80 14.16
N GLY A 47 4.46 -13.59 13.23
CA GLY A 47 4.64 -14.50 12.12
C GLY A 47 3.73 -14.23 10.92
N ASP A 48 2.81 -13.29 11.04
CA ASP A 48 1.90 -12.97 9.96
C ASP A 48 2.27 -11.64 9.31
N LEU A 49 2.15 -11.62 7.99
CA LEU A 49 2.36 -10.39 7.25
C LEU A 49 1.07 -9.58 7.28
N THR A 50 1.15 -8.37 7.80
CA THR A 50 0.00 -7.50 7.89
C THR A 50 0.24 -6.24 7.08
N LEU A 51 -0.83 -5.62 6.63
CA LEU A 51 -0.77 -4.35 5.90
C LEU A 51 -1.38 -3.26 6.77
N ARG A 52 -0.61 -2.23 7.03
CA ARG A 52 -1.10 -1.06 7.75
C ARG A 52 -1.34 0.05 6.76
N ILE A 53 -2.52 0.62 6.83
CA ILE A 53 -2.90 1.74 5.96
C ILE A 53 -2.71 3.02 6.74
N GLU A 54 -2.04 3.99 6.13
CA GLU A 54 -1.80 5.28 6.77
C GLU A 54 -3.12 6.04 6.89
N PRO A 55 -3.36 6.65 8.05
CA PRO A 55 -4.61 7.39 8.24
C PRO A 55 -4.74 8.56 7.29
N SER A 56 -5.94 8.84 6.88
CA SER A 56 -6.24 9.98 6.04
C SER A 56 -7.57 10.56 6.49
N PRO A 57 -7.67 11.89 6.64
CA PRO A 57 -8.92 12.48 7.11
C PRO A 57 -10.10 12.15 6.22
N ASP A 58 -9.89 12.05 4.92
CA ASP A 58 -10.95 11.79 3.96
C ASP A 58 -11.02 10.34 3.55
N GLY A 59 -10.20 9.49 4.16
CA GLY A 59 -10.12 8.11 3.76
C GLY A 59 -9.31 7.94 2.48
N VAL A 60 -9.18 6.69 2.07
CA VAL A 60 -8.43 6.35 0.87
C VAL A 60 -9.28 5.37 0.07
N VAL A 61 -9.43 5.64 -1.22
CA VAL A 61 -10.13 4.73 -2.12
C VAL A 61 -9.10 4.16 -3.08
N LEU A 62 -8.88 2.86 -3.00
CA LEU A 62 -7.89 2.19 -3.83
C LEU A 62 -8.58 1.35 -4.87
N GLY A 63 -8.02 1.34 -6.09
CA GLY A 63 -8.49 0.41 -7.09
C GLY A 63 -8.19 -1.01 -6.63
N ALA A 64 -9.21 -1.87 -6.60
CA ALA A 64 -9.03 -3.21 -6.07
C ALA A 64 -8.01 -4.01 -6.88
N HIS A 65 -8.04 -3.85 -8.20
CA HIS A 65 -7.09 -4.54 -9.06
C HIS A 65 -5.67 -4.04 -8.83
N ALA A 66 -5.52 -2.71 -8.71
CA ALA A 66 -4.22 -2.12 -8.47
C ALA A 66 -3.66 -2.58 -7.12
N LEU A 67 -4.51 -2.67 -6.11
CA LEU A 67 -4.08 -3.15 -4.80
C LEU A 67 -3.67 -4.62 -4.85
N ALA A 68 -4.46 -5.43 -5.55
CA ALA A 68 -4.14 -6.86 -5.67
C ALA A 68 -2.80 -7.06 -6.36
N GLU A 69 -2.53 -6.30 -7.41
CA GLU A 69 -1.25 -6.38 -8.11
C GLU A 69 -0.11 -5.92 -7.21
N ALA A 70 -0.33 -4.85 -6.45
CA ALA A 70 0.70 -4.35 -5.55
C ALA A 70 1.01 -5.34 -4.44
N LEU A 71 -0.01 -6.01 -3.91
CA LEU A 71 0.19 -7.04 -2.89
C LEU A 71 0.97 -8.22 -3.45
N ALA A 72 0.68 -8.63 -4.67
CA ALA A 72 1.42 -9.70 -5.32
C ALA A 72 2.88 -9.30 -5.53
N GLU A 73 3.11 -8.06 -5.94
CA GLU A 73 4.46 -7.57 -6.13
C GLU A 73 5.22 -7.51 -4.81
N ALA A 74 4.55 -7.07 -3.74
CA ALA A 74 5.17 -7.03 -2.42
C ALA A 74 5.59 -8.42 -1.98
N ASN A 75 4.72 -9.42 -2.16
CA ASN A 75 5.06 -10.79 -1.82
C ASN A 75 6.27 -11.28 -2.61
N ARG A 76 6.31 -10.96 -3.90
CA ARG A 76 7.42 -11.36 -4.75
C ARG A 76 8.73 -10.73 -4.29
N LEU A 77 8.70 -9.45 -3.97
CA LEU A 77 9.90 -8.73 -3.56
C LEU A 77 10.37 -9.16 -2.19
N LEU A 78 9.45 -9.35 -1.25
CA LEU A 78 9.82 -9.74 0.11
C LEU A 78 10.42 -11.15 0.14
N ALA A 79 10.05 -11.99 -0.81
CA ALA A 79 10.62 -13.34 -0.88
C ALA A 79 12.11 -13.32 -1.25
N LEU A 80 12.62 -12.18 -1.71
CA LEU A 80 14.03 -12.05 -2.06
C LEU A 80 14.91 -11.70 -0.86
N TYR A 81 14.32 -11.43 0.29
CA TYR A 81 15.07 -11.03 1.50
C TYR A 81 15.19 -12.14 2.53
#